data_603bda7a9a94bd801407f96f8d9dfe68
#
_entry.id   603bda7a9a94bd801407f96f8d9dfe68
#
_cell.length_a   1.000
_cell.length_b   1.000
_cell.length_c   1.000
_cell.angle_alpha   90.00
_cell.angle_beta   90.00
_cell.angle_gamma   90.00
#
_symmetry.space_group_name_H-M   'P 1'
#
loop_
_entity.id
_entity.type
_entity.pdbx_description
1 polymer ?
#
loop_
_entity_poly.entity_id
_entity_poly.type
_entity_poly.pdbx_seq_one_letter_code
_entity_poly.pdbx_strand_id
1 'polypeptide(L)'
;MQGIFISSILGGHTNIFDNAVNTQLAGQEIGTVQRTDGKTLKYDLGSTITITHDQSLYFVFALSNTDNDCNAYCTPSLMLKSLDGLWNKVRIEGNGIDVNLPLIGNGLSRIGLPPSQLLQLTLISLLKAVKDRDLSSTIRIVLTEDVFDKIDLEIIKNNWE
;
A
#
# COMPACT_ATOMS: atom_id res chain seq x y z
N MET A 1 -4.24 -4.32 9.28
CA MET A 1 -2.87 -4.03 8.82
C MET A 1 -1.96 -5.06 9.45
N GLN A 2 -1.41 -5.99 8.67
CA GLN A 2 -0.56 -7.04 9.24
C GLN A 2 0.86 -6.50 9.47
N GLY A 3 1.30 -6.51 10.74
CA GLY A 3 2.58 -5.95 11.16
C GLY A 3 3.85 -6.72 10.74
N ILE A 4 3.72 -7.84 10.00
CA ILE A 4 4.86 -8.72 9.70
C ILE A 4 5.85 -8.07 8.72
N PHE A 5 5.38 -7.32 7.74
CA PHE A 5 6.25 -6.65 6.77
C PHE A 5 6.95 -5.41 7.37
N ILE A 6 6.25 -4.73 8.25
CA ILE A 6 6.76 -3.52 8.91
C ILE A 6 7.80 -3.87 9.97
N SER A 7 7.66 -5.00 10.68
CA SER A 7 8.63 -5.42 11.68
C SER A 7 10.01 -5.75 11.08
N SER A 8 10.06 -6.26 9.86
CA SER A 8 11.34 -6.52 9.17
C SER A 8 12.02 -5.24 8.69
N ILE A 9 11.25 -4.24 8.23
CA ILE A 9 11.78 -2.94 7.80
C ILE A 9 12.24 -2.11 9.00
N LEU A 10 11.48 -2.12 10.09
CA LEU A 10 11.76 -1.33 11.29
C LEU A 10 12.63 -2.08 12.33
N GLY A 11 13.29 -3.18 11.97
CA GLY A 11 14.19 -3.90 12.84
C GLY A 11 13.55 -4.39 14.15
N GLY A 12 12.26 -4.70 14.16
CA GLY A 12 11.51 -5.14 15.35
C GLY A 12 10.89 -3.99 16.18
N HIS A 13 11.06 -2.73 15.79
CA HIS A 13 10.48 -1.56 16.48
C HIS A 13 8.98 -1.38 16.17
N THR A 14 8.15 -2.33 16.58
CA THR A 14 6.69 -2.28 16.37
C THR A 14 6.03 -1.07 17.04
N ASN A 15 6.60 -0.55 18.11
CA ASN A 15 6.14 0.66 18.80
C ASN A 15 6.15 1.92 17.89
N ILE A 16 7.09 2.04 16.94
CA ILE A 16 7.14 3.16 16.00
C ILE A 16 5.88 3.14 15.13
N PHE A 17 5.51 1.99 14.61
CA PHE A 17 4.29 1.82 13.82
C PHE A 17 3.04 2.12 14.64
N ASP A 18 2.95 1.58 15.83
CA ASP A 18 1.80 1.75 16.72
C ASP A 18 1.61 3.22 17.12
N ASN A 19 2.69 3.91 17.45
CA ASN A 19 2.66 5.33 17.74
C ASN A 19 2.22 6.16 16.51
N ALA A 20 2.72 5.83 15.32
CA ALA A 20 2.32 6.53 14.10
C ALA A 20 0.83 6.33 13.80
N VAL A 21 0.30 5.11 13.94
CA VAL A 21 -1.14 4.82 13.79
C VAL A 21 -1.95 5.63 14.80
N ASN A 22 -1.61 5.54 16.09
CA ASN A 22 -2.34 6.19 17.16
C ASN A 22 -2.33 7.71 17.05
N THR A 23 -1.26 8.29 16.51
CA THR A 23 -1.13 9.75 16.38
C THR A 23 -1.80 10.27 15.09
N GLN A 24 -1.52 9.62 13.95
CA GLN A 24 -1.94 10.14 12.64
C GLN A 24 -3.36 9.74 12.26
N LEU A 25 -3.89 8.64 12.83
CA LEU A 25 -5.25 8.15 12.55
C LEU A 25 -6.19 8.29 13.75
N ALA A 26 -5.80 9.05 14.79
CA ALA A 26 -6.66 9.32 15.94
C ALA A 26 -8.00 9.93 15.49
N GLY A 27 -9.11 9.33 15.93
CA GLY A 27 -10.46 9.78 15.58
C GLY A 27 -10.92 9.44 14.15
N GLN A 28 -10.14 8.65 13.41
CA GLN A 28 -10.50 8.17 12.07
C GLN A 28 -10.92 6.70 12.07
N GLU A 29 -11.15 6.13 13.25
CA GLU A 29 -11.60 4.76 13.40
C GLU A 29 -13.03 4.63 12.87
N ILE A 30 -13.28 3.63 12.02
CA ILE A 30 -14.60 3.34 11.45
C ILE A 30 -15.33 2.22 12.22
N GLY A 31 -14.71 1.70 13.26
CA GLY A 31 -15.30 0.64 14.09
C GLY A 31 -14.25 -0.24 14.75
N THR A 32 -14.74 -1.33 15.33
CA THR A 32 -13.92 -2.35 15.98
C THR A 32 -14.22 -3.74 15.44
N VAL A 33 -13.29 -4.66 15.58
CA VAL A 33 -13.49 -6.10 15.36
C VAL A 33 -13.21 -6.84 16.66
N GLN A 34 -13.98 -7.89 16.91
CA GLN A 34 -13.69 -8.82 18.00
C GLN A 34 -12.75 -9.91 17.49
N ARG A 35 -11.54 -9.94 18.03
CA ARG A 35 -10.55 -10.99 17.73
C ARG A 35 -9.67 -11.25 18.95
N THR A 36 -9.12 -12.45 19.03
CA THR A 36 -8.24 -12.85 20.14
C THR A 36 -6.87 -12.25 20.03
N ASP A 37 -6.37 -12.06 18.80
CA ASP A 37 -5.03 -11.57 18.53
C ASP A 37 -5.06 -10.38 17.57
N GLY A 38 -4.08 -9.48 17.70
CA GLY A 38 -3.90 -8.32 16.84
C GLY A 38 -4.73 -7.11 17.24
N LYS A 39 -4.72 -6.10 16.37
CA LYS A 39 -5.39 -4.82 16.63
C LYS A 39 -6.89 -4.92 16.35
N THR A 40 -7.68 -4.37 17.25
CA THR A 40 -9.16 -4.38 17.18
C THR A 40 -9.74 -3.16 16.48
N LEU A 41 -9.02 -2.04 16.40
CA LEU A 41 -9.48 -0.84 15.71
C LEU A 41 -9.44 -1.03 14.18
N LYS A 42 -10.50 -0.61 13.52
CA LYS A 42 -10.64 -0.60 12.05
C LYS A 42 -10.48 0.81 11.51
N TYR A 43 -9.77 0.91 10.41
CA TYR A 43 -9.62 2.13 9.62
C TYR A 43 -10.12 1.88 8.20
N ASP A 44 -10.55 2.95 7.52
CA ASP A 44 -11.00 2.82 6.12
C ASP A 44 -9.83 2.40 5.20
N LEU A 45 -10.18 1.74 4.11
CA LEU A 45 -9.20 1.38 3.08
C LEU A 45 -8.60 2.66 2.47
N GLY A 46 -7.27 2.63 2.29
CA GLY A 46 -6.52 3.81 1.86
C GLY A 46 -6.06 4.72 3.00
N SER A 47 -6.52 4.52 4.26
CA SER A 47 -5.92 5.22 5.40
C SER A 47 -4.42 4.99 5.39
N THR A 48 -3.65 6.08 5.34
CA THR A 48 -2.20 6.04 5.15
C THR A 48 -1.50 6.83 6.23
N ILE A 49 -0.47 6.25 6.82
CA ILE A 49 0.44 6.90 7.76
C ILE A 49 1.83 7.04 7.15
N THR A 50 2.61 7.99 7.66
CA THR A 50 4.02 8.15 7.34
C THR A 50 4.89 7.79 8.52
N ILE A 51 6.00 7.15 8.25
CA ILE A 51 7.03 6.80 9.24
C ILE A 51 8.37 7.26 8.68
N THR A 52 9.10 8.06 9.44
CA THR A 52 10.50 8.39 9.14
C THR A 52 11.40 7.46 9.94
N HIS A 53 12.26 6.73 9.25
CA HIS A 53 13.24 5.83 9.84
C HIS A 53 14.50 5.77 8.96
N ASP A 54 15.69 5.87 9.56
CA ASP A 54 16.98 5.86 8.86
C ASP A 54 17.03 6.76 7.62
N GLN A 55 16.61 8.02 7.78
CA GLN A 55 16.56 9.05 6.73
C GLN A 55 15.61 8.73 5.55
N SER A 56 14.82 7.67 5.67
CA SER A 56 13.83 7.27 4.68
C SER A 56 12.41 7.57 5.17
N LEU A 57 11.54 7.98 4.25
CA LEU A 57 10.12 8.18 4.50
C LEU A 57 9.34 6.99 3.97
N TYR A 58 8.60 6.33 4.85
CA TYR A 58 7.76 5.18 4.52
C TYR A 58 6.30 5.58 4.55
N PHE A 59 5.56 5.22 3.51
CA PHE A 59 4.11 5.34 3.43
C PHE A 59 3.50 3.96 3.68
N VAL A 60 2.72 3.82 4.74
CA VAL A 60 2.08 2.56 5.10
C VAL A 60 0.58 2.75 5.06
N PHE A 61 -0.12 1.98 4.24
CA PHE A 61 -1.55 2.16 3.99
C PHE A 61 -2.37 0.89 4.20
N ALA A 62 -3.66 1.08 4.47
CA ALA A 62 -4.63 0.02 4.60
C ALA A 62 -5.05 -0.48 3.21
N LEU A 63 -4.47 -1.61 2.76
CA LEU A 63 -4.75 -2.21 1.45
C LEU A 63 -5.97 -3.14 1.48
N SER A 64 -6.17 -3.88 2.57
CA SER A 64 -7.14 -4.99 2.66
C SER A 64 -7.96 -4.92 3.93
N ASN A 65 -9.17 -5.45 3.87
CA ASN A 65 -9.92 -5.80 5.06
C ASN A 65 -9.33 -7.06 5.70
N THR A 66 -9.63 -7.27 6.97
CA THR A 66 -9.20 -8.46 7.72
C THR A 66 -10.41 -8.98 8.50
N ASP A 67 -10.70 -10.27 8.40
CA ASP A 67 -11.76 -10.91 9.18
C ASP A 67 -11.35 -11.16 10.65
N ASN A 68 -12.25 -11.79 11.43
CA ASN A 68 -12.01 -12.08 12.84
C ASN A 68 -10.86 -13.09 13.05
N ASP A 69 -10.58 -13.94 12.05
CA ASP A 69 -9.51 -14.94 12.07
C ASP A 69 -8.19 -14.38 11.51
N CYS A 70 -8.09 -13.06 11.38
CA CYS A 70 -6.92 -12.35 10.83
C CYS A 70 -6.61 -12.67 9.36
N ASN A 71 -7.56 -13.22 8.58
CA ASN A 71 -7.38 -13.41 7.16
C ASN A 71 -7.62 -12.09 6.41
N ALA A 72 -6.63 -11.65 5.66
CA ALA A 72 -6.77 -10.50 4.80
C ALA A 72 -7.53 -10.86 3.52
N TYR A 73 -8.36 -9.94 3.04
CA TYR A 73 -9.03 -10.03 1.74
C TYR A 73 -9.15 -8.66 1.09
N CYS A 74 -8.99 -8.64 -0.22
CA CYS A 74 -9.11 -7.45 -1.03
C CYS A 74 -9.69 -7.81 -2.41
N THR A 75 -10.37 -6.87 -3.02
CA THR A 75 -10.81 -6.99 -4.42
C THR A 75 -10.08 -5.95 -5.28
N PRO A 76 -10.07 -6.08 -6.61
CA PRO A 76 -9.48 -5.06 -7.49
C PRO A 76 -10.03 -3.65 -7.23
N SER A 77 -11.33 -3.50 -7.02
CA SER A 77 -11.96 -2.20 -6.70
C SER A 77 -11.49 -1.64 -5.37
N LEU A 78 -11.35 -2.49 -4.34
CA LEU A 78 -10.84 -2.09 -3.03
C LEU A 78 -9.36 -1.71 -3.10
N MET A 79 -8.57 -2.41 -3.91
CA MET A 79 -7.17 -2.05 -4.18
C MET A 79 -7.06 -0.65 -4.79
N LEU A 80 -7.86 -0.35 -5.81
CA LEU A 80 -7.87 0.98 -6.44
C LEU A 80 -8.24 2.08 -5.44
N LYS A 81 -9.29 1.85 -4.61
CA LYS A 81 -9.65 2.78 -3.53
C LYS A 81 -8.49 3.00 -2.54
N SER A 82 -7.80 1.92 -2.18
CA SER A 82 -6.68 2.00 -1.23
C SER A 82 -5.49 2.76 -1.82
N LEU A 83 -5.19 2.56 -3.09
CA LEU A 83 -4.14 3.28 -3.80
C LEU A 83 -4.44 4.78 -3.93
N ASP A 84 -5.71 5.18 -4.12
CA ASP A 84 -6.10 6.60 -4.09
C ASP A 84 -5.69 7.28 -2.77
N GLY A 85 -5.90 6.61 -1.64
CA GLY A 85 -5.47 7.10 -0.33
C GLY A 85 -3.95 7.22 -0.20
N LEU A 86 -3.21 6.21 -0.70
CA LEU A 86 -1.75 6.24 -0.75
C LEU A 86 -1.25 7.44 -1.58
N TRP A 87 -1.74 7.62 -2.80
CA TRP A 87 -1.30 8.71 -3.68
C TRP A 87 -1.60 10.09 -3.10
N ASN A 88 -2.75 10.24 -2.45
CA ASN A 88 -3.07 11.49 -1.75
C ASN A 88 -2.06 11.80 -0.64
N LYS A 89 -1.68 10.81 0.16
CA LYS A 89 -0.69 11.00 1.22
C LYS A 89 0.71 11.29 0.65
N VAL A 90 1.12 10.57 -0.39
CA VAL A 90 2.39 10.83 -1.10
C VAL A 90 2.43 12.25 -1.64
N ARG A 91 1.36 12.75 -2.21
CA ARG A 91 1.26 14.14 -2.72
C ARG A 91 1.46 15.18 -1.63
N ILE A 92 0.88 14.94 -0.45
CA ILE A 92 0.91 15.91 0.67
C ILE A 92 2.26 15.89 1.38
N GLU A 93 2.85 14.73 1.59
CA GLU A 93 4.00 14.57 2.49
C GLU A 93 5.28 14.11 1.78
N GLY A 94 5.19 13.67 0.53
CA GLY A 94 6.34 13.17 -0.23
C GLY A 94 7.28 14.24 -0.77
N ASN A 95 6.86 15.52 -0.78
CA ASN A 95 7.69 16.65 -1.25
C ASN A 95 8.35 16.44 -2.62
N GLY A 96 7.72 15.65 -3.51
CA GLY A 96 8.24 15.38 -4.85
C GLY A 96 9.46 14.46 -4.90
N ILE A 97 9.89 13.85 -3.79
CA ILE A 97 11.00 12.89 -3.76
C ILE A 97 10.66 11.61 -4.51
N ASP A 98 11.69 10.90 -4.98
CA ASP A 98 11.52 9.60 -5.64
C ASP A 98 10.79 8.60 -4.76
N VAL A 99 9.81 7.89 -5.35
CA VAL A 99 9.00 6.89 -4.66
C VAL A 99 9.33 5.50 -5.19
N ASN A 100 9.63 4.58 -4.30
CA ASN A 100 9.80 3.17 -4.62
C ASN A 100 8.68 2.37 -3.94
N LEU A 101 7.98 1.52 -4.69
CA LEU A 101 6.94 0.67 -4.16
C LEU A 101 7.07 -0.77 -4.70
N PRO A 102 6.80 -1.79 -3.88
CA PRO A 102 6.72 -3.17 -4.37
C PRO A 102 5.47 -3.33 -5.23
N LEU A 103 5.36 -4.46 -5.95
CA LEU A 103 4.11 -4.81 -6.62
C LEU A 103 3.00 -4.99 -5.58
N ILE A 104 2.07 -4.05 -5.54
CA ILE A 104 0.98 -4.05 -4.57
C ILE A 104 0.00 -5.18 -4.89
N GLY A 105 -0.41 -5.89 -3.85
CA GLY A 105 -1.40 -6.97 -3.97
C GLY A 105 -0.83 -8.37 -4.26
N ASN A 106 0.46 -8.47 -4.54
CA ASN A 106 1.13 -9.76 -4.84
C ASN A 106 1.51 -10.57 -3.57
N GLY A 107 0.83 -10.37 -2.48
CA GLY A 107 1.13 -11.02 -1.20
C GLY A 107 -0.13 -11.47 -0.46
N LEU A 108 -0.14 -11.29 0.84
CA LEU A 108 -1.17 -11.78 1.76
C LEU A 108 -2.55 -11.12 1.61
N SER A 109 -2.70 -10.10 0.78
CA SER A 109 -3.98 -9.40 0.55
C SER A 109 -5.03 -10.22 -0.20
N ARG A 110 -4.62 -11.36 -0.78
CA ARG A 110 -5.50 -12.33 -1.47
C ARG A 110 -6.40 -11.71 -2.53
N ILE A 111 -5.88 -10.80 -3.35
CA ILE A 111 -6.63 -10.18 -4.46
C ILE A 111 -6.98 -11.20 -5.54
N GLY A 112 -6.16 -12.26 -5.69
CA GLY A 112 -6.41 -13.34 -6.62
C GLY A 112 -6.13 -13.02 -8.09
N LEU A 113 -5.41 -11.94 -8.36
CA LEU A 113 -5.01 -11.56 -9.71
C LEU A 113 -3.55 -11.93 -10.00
N PRO A 114 -3.21 -12.26 -11.24
CA PRO A 114 -1.83 -12.49 -11.65
C PRO A 114 -1.01 -11.19 -11.56
N PRO A 115 0.33 -11.27 -11.42
CA PRO A 115 1.22 -10.13 -11.30
C PRO A 115 1.06 -9.08 -12.40
N SER A 116 0.87 -9.49 -13.65
CA SER A 116 0.65 -8.58 -14.78
C SER A 116 -0.60 -7.70 -14.61
N GLN A 117 -1.70 -8.27 -14.11
CA GLN A 117 -2.93 -7.51 -13.87
C GLN A 117 -2.80 -6.59 -12.65
N LEU A 118 -2.10 -7.03 -11.59
CA LEU A 118 -1.80 -6.16 -10.44
C LEU A 118 -0.94 -4.96 -10.84
N LEU A 119 0.05 -5.18 -11.72
CA LEU A 119 0.86 -4.11 -12.27
C LEU A 119 0.01 -3.12 -13.09
N GLN A 120 -0.86 -3.62 -13.97
CA GLN A 120 -1.77 -2.76 -14.75
C GLN A 120 -2.70 -1.94 -13.85
N LEU A 121 -3.29 -2.52 -12.81
CA LEU A 121 -4.13 -1.79 -11.85
C LEU A 121 -3.33 -0.71 -11.12
N THR A 122 -2.09 -1.00 -10.73
CA THR A 122 -1.22 -0.03 -10.08
C THR A 122 -0.90 1.13 -11.03
N LEU A 123 -0.59 0.85 -12.30
CA LEU A 123 -0.34 1.87 -13.33
C LEU A 123 -1.58 2.72 -13.60
N ILE A 124 -2.77 2.11 -13.74
CA ILE A 124 -4.04 2.84 -13.92
C ILE A 124 -4.29 3.79 -12.75
N SER A 125 -4.13 3.30 -11.52
CA SER A 125 -4.27 4.12 -10.31
C SER A 125 -3.28 5.29 -10.29
N LEU A 126 -2.04 5.04 -10.67
CA LEU A 126 -0.99 6.06 -10.75
C LEU A 126 -1.30 7.12 -11.80
N LEU A 127 -1.67 6.72 -13.02
CA LEU A 127 -2.04 7.65 -14.10
C LEU A 127 -3.23 8.52 -13.71
N LYS A 128 -4.24 7.94 -13.06
CA LYS A 128 -5.34 8.72 -12.50
C LYS A 128 -4.83 9.77 -11.51
N ALA A 129 -3.91 9.36 -10.63
CA ALA A 129 -3.41 10.25 -9.59
C ALA A 129 -2.56 11.41 -10.12
N VAL A 130 -1.76 11.18 -11.18
CA VAL A 130 -0.88 12.23 -11.77
C VAL A 130 -1.60 13.12 -12.78
N LYS A 131 -2.83 12.79 -13.18
CA LYS A 131 -3.58 13.54 -14.19
C LYS A 131 -3.74 15.02 -13.87
N ASP A 132 -3.98 15.35 -12.61
CA ASP A 132 -4.27 16.71 -12.18
C ASP A 132 -3.05 17.40 -11.54
N ARG A 133 -2.13 16.65 -10.96
CA ARG A 133 -0.93 17.16 -10.27
C ARG A 133 0.16 16.08 -10.20
N ASP A 134 1.40 16.51 -10.29
CA ASP A 134 2.55 15.65 -10.08
C ASP A 134 2.57 15.08 -8.66
N LEU A 135 3.03 13.84 -8.54
CA LEU A 135 3.24 13.15 -7.26
C LEU A 135 4.71 13.15 -6.86
N SER A 136 5.57 12.88 -7.83
CA SER A 136 7.01 12.67 -7.63
C SER A 136 7.71 12.81 -8.99
N SER A 137 8.99 13.14 -8.97
CA SER A 137 9.82 13.15 -10.19
C SER A 137 10.00 11.75 -10.78
N THR A 138 10.04 10.73 -9.93
CA THR A 138 10.21 9.35 -10.36
C THR A 138 9.45 8.40 -9.44
N ILE A 139 8.67 7.50 -10.03
CA ILE A 139 8.03 6.40 -9.30
C ILE A 139 8.54 5.08 -9.88
N ARG A 140 9.15 4.26 -9.02
CA ARG A 140 9.68 2.95 -9.39
C ARG A 140 8.85 1.84 -8.77
N ILE A 141 8.33 0.94 -9.60
CA ILE A 141 7.71 -0.31 -9.13
C ILE A 141 8.81 -1.36 -9.08
N VAL A 142 9.12 -1.84 -7.88
CA VAL A 142 10.17 -2.82 -7.63
C VAL A 142 9.56 -4.22 -7.65
N LEU A 143 10.09 -5.08 -8.52
CA LEU A 143 9.68 -6.47 -8.67
C LEU A 143 10.78 -7.38 -8.17
N THR A 144 10.40 -8.50 -7.55
CA THR A 144 11.32 -9.62 -7.34
C THR A 144 11.54 -10.36 -8.65
N GLU A 145 12.65 -11.08 -8.80
CA GLU A 145 13.00 -11.80 -10.03
C GLU A 145 11.89 -12.79 -10.44
N ASP A 146 11.38 -13.56 -9.49
CA ASP A 146 10.31 -14.53 -9.71
C ASP A 146 8.97 -13.92 -10.14
N VAL A 147 8.73 -12.67 -9.81
CA VAL A 147 7.57 -11.89 -10.24
C VAL A 147 7.81 -11.26 -11.60
N PHE A 148 9.01 -10.73 -11.82
CA PHE A 148 9.43 -10.13 -13.09
C PHE A 148 9.31 -11.14 -14.24
N ASP A 149 9.75 -12.38 -14.05
CA ASP A 149 9.68 -13.46 -15.03
C ASP A 149 8.25 -13.87 -15.43
N LYS A 150 7.26 -13.48 -14.62
CA LYS A 150 5.83 -13.74 -14.88
C LYS A 150 5.12 -12.59 -15.59
N ILE A 151 5.83 -11.49 -15.87
CA ILE A 151 5.26 -10.29 -16.47
C ILE A 151 5.87 -10.05 -17.83
N ASP A 152 5.03 -10.09 -18.87
CA ASP A 152 5.43 -9.64 -20.20
C ASP A 152 5.33 -8.11 -20.27
N LEU A 153 6.47 -7.46 -20.14
CA LEU A 153 6.55 -5.99 -20.18
C LEU A 153 6.27 -5.42 -21.57
N GLU A 154 6.48 -6.18 -22.67
CA GLU A 154 6.14 -5.72 -24.01
C GLU A 154 4.63 -5.61 -24.19
N ILE A 155 3.88 -6.60 -23.70
CA ILE A 155 2.40 -6.51 -23.70
C ILE A 155 1.92 -5.31 -22.88
N ILE A 156 2.53 -5.08 -21.72
CA ILE A 156 2.18 -3.92 -20.89
C ILE A 156 2.49 -2.63 -21.63
N LYS A 157 3.67 -2.49 -22.21
CA LYS A 157 4.07 -1.31 -22.99
C LYS A 157 3.09 -1.03 -24.13
N ASN A 158 2.78 -2.04 -24.94
CA ASN A 158 1.89 -1.91 -26.09
C ASN A 158 0.44 -1.51 -25.71
N ASN A 159 0.01 -1.79 -24.49
CA ASN A 159 -1.30 -1.36 -24.00
C ASN A 159 -1.33 0.11 -23.57
N TRP A 160 -0.18 0.80 -23.52
CA TRP A 160 -0.05 2.16 -23.03
C TRP A 160 0.52 3.15 -24.06
N GLU A 161 0.88 2.68 -25.24
CA GLU A 161 1.24 3.50 -26.41
C GLU A 161 -0.01 3.78 -27.29
#